data_30142e6fcf836fcd33f322caa45f0dc6
#
_entry.id   30142e6fcf836fcd33f322caa45f0dc6
#
_cell.length_a   1.000
_cell.length_b   1.000
_cell.length_c   1.000
_cell.angle_alpha   90.00
_cell.angle_beta   90.00
_cell.angle_gamma   90.00
#
_symmetry.space_group_name_H-M   'P 1'
#
loop_
_entity.id
_entity.type
_entity.pdbx_description
1 polymer ?
#
loop_
_entity_poly.entity_id
_entity_poly.type
_entity_poly.pdbx_seq_one_letter_code
_entity_poly.pdbx_strand_id
1 'polypeptide(L)'
;MSTVVVTGTQWGDEGKGKIVDYLAQQAETVVRFQGGSNAGHTVVVDGVDYKLRLMPSGILFKGSHCVIGNGVAFNPKVMLQEMDNLAERGIDLSGIRISNRAQLVLPYHCLMDQLADEARGKNKVGTTHNGIGPCYVDRDNRIGIRVCDFIDKEEFAKRLKENLAIKNRELKLLYGHEPLDYEEILEEYNGYADRLRPYVCDTIALLDEEIKAGRKILFEGAQATMLDIDYGTYPYVTASHPISGGVGIGAGVAPQKIDKVVGIVKAYCTRVGEGPFPTEQLNETGDKLREVGHEYGVVTGRPRRTGWLDACVVRYAGILSGIDYMAVTRLDILDSFDEIKMCVAYKYKGEILNEIPASLKVLAEVEPVYETFPGWKCDISKIRKYEDLPENAKKYLTRMAEVTGIGLGIVSVGPNRDETIVIAKDIF
;
A
#
# COMPACT_ATOMS: atom_id res chain seq x y z
N MET A 1 8.50 -18.40 15.91
CA MET A 1 8.19 -16.98 15.70
C MET A 1 7.55 -16.92 14.33
N SER A 2 6.56 -16.09 14.15
CA SER A 2 5.89 -16.04 12.84
C SER A 2 5.50 -14.60 12.54
N THR A 3 6.44 -13.88 11.97
CA THR A 3 6.26 -12.49 11.53
C THR A 3 6.32 -12.45 10.01
N VAL A 4 5.25 -12.00 9.40
CA VAL A 4 5.09 -11.96 7.95
C VAL A 4 4.89 -10.51 7.50
N VAL A 5 5.64 -10.09 6.49
CA VAL A 5 5.46 -8.79 5.82
C VAL A 5 4.77 -9.02 4.48
N VAL A 6 3.71 -8.26 4.21
CA VAL A 6 3.06 -8.21 2.89
C VAL A 6 3.34 -6.87 2.24
N THR A 7 3.97 -6.88 1.06
CA THR A 7 4.28 -5.68 0.29
C THR A 7 3.85 -5.81 -1.17
N GLY A 8 3.51 -4.70 -1.82
CA GLY A 8 3.26 -4.65 -3.26
C GLY A 8 4.57 -4.58 -4.04
N THR A 9 4.62 -5.23 -5.18
CA THR A 9 5.83 -5.32 -6.00
C THR A 9 5.87 -4.33 -7.17
N GLN A 10 4.73 -3.78 -7.59
CA GLN A 10 4.57 -3.00 -8.82
C GLN A 10 4.28 -1.51 -8.49
N TRP A 11 3.19 -0.93 -9.01
CA TRP A 11 2.79 0.48 -8.80
C TRP A 11 1.55 0.66 -7.93
N GLY A 12 1.24 -0.28 -7.05
CA GLY A 12 0.00 -0.30 -6.27
C GLY A 12 -1.14 -1.00 -7.01
N ASP A 13 -2.27 -1.14 -6.33
CA ASP A 13 -3.47 -1.79 -6.86
C ASP A 13 -3.28 -3.25 -7.31
N GLU A 14 -2.27 -3.94 -6.74
CA GLU A 14 -2.00 -5.37 -7.02
C GLU A 14 -3.05 -6.31 -6.39
N GLY A 15 -4.07 -5.81 -5.72
CA GLY A 15 -5.04 -6.65 -5.03
C GLY A 15 -4.55 -7.16 -3.67
N LYS A 16 -3.66 -6.41 -3.02
CA LYS A 16 -3.12 -6.73 -1.68
C LYS A 16 -4.20 -7.04 -0.64
N GLY A 17 -5.30 -6.28 -0.66
CA GLY A 17 -6.37 -6.43 0.34
C GLY A 17 -6.89 -7.86 0.49
N LYS A 18 -7.09 -8.58 -0.61
CA LYS A 18 -7.53 -9.98 -0.60
C LYS A 18 -6.52 -10.90 0.08
N ILE A 19 -5.23 -10.76 -0.24
CA ILE A 19 -4.18 -11.63 0.31
C ILE A 19 -3.91 -11.28 1.77
N VAL A 20 -3.91 -9.99 2.12
CA VAL A 20 -3.80 -9.55 3.51
C VAL A 20 -4.97 -10.09 4.34
N ASP A 21 -6.19 -9.98 3.85
CA ASP A 21 -7.37 -10.53 4.50
C ASP A 21 -7.27 -12.06 4.68
N TYR A 22 -6.81 -12.77 3.65
CA TYR A 22 -6.58 -14.22 3.72
C TYR A 22 -5.56 -14.59 4.82
N LEU A 23 -4.43 -13.86 4.88
CA LEU A 23 -3.38 -14.11 5.88
C LEU A 23 -3.77 -13.61 7.28
N ALA A 24 -4.54 -12.53 7.38
CA ALA A 24 -5.00 -11.96 8.64
C ALA A 24 -5.88 -12.93 9.46
N GLN A 25 -6.54 -13.91 8.81
CA GLN A 25 -7.26 -14.97 9.52
C GLN A 25 -6.36 -15.80 10.44
N GLN A 26 -5.08 -15.90 10.11
CA GLN A 26 -4.11 -16.69 10.87
C GLN A 26 -3.28 -15.82 11.81
N ALA A 27 -3.34 -14.49 11.64
CA ALA A 27 -2.57 -13.54 12.43
C ALA A 27 -3.32 -13.15 13.71
N GLU A 28 -2.60 -13.08 14.81
CA GLU A 28 -3.11 -12.57 16.09
C GLU A 28 -2.97 -11.04 16.18
N THR A 29 -2.05 -10.48 15.39
CA THR A 29 -1.79 -9.05 15.30
C THR A 29 -1.56 -8.63 13.86
N VAL A 30 -2.24 -7.56 13.42
CA VAL A 30 -2.04 -6.95 12.10
C VAL A 30 -1.58 -5.50 12.25
N VAL A 31 -0.47 -5.16 11.60
CA VAL A 31 0.25 -3.90 11.78
C VAL A 31 0.30 -3.11 10.47
N ARG A 32 -0.26 -1.91 10.44
CA ARG A 32 0.02 -0.90 9.41
C ARG A 32 1.28 -0.14 9.80
N PHE A 33 2.32 -0.21 8.99
CA PHE A 33 3.62 0.37 9.35
C PHE A 33 3.97 1.65 8.58
N GLN A 34 3.24 2.00 7.50
CA GLN A 34 3.53 3.18 6.69
C GLN A 34 2.30 3.69 5.91
N GLY A 35 2.45 4.81 5.20
CA GLY A 35 1.38 5.43 4.43
C GLY A 35 0.42 6.20 5.34
N GLY A 36 -0.84 6.25 4.96
CA GLY A 36 -1.86 6.97 5.70
C GLY A 36 -3.24 6.74 5.07
N SER A 37 -4.12 7.72 5.19
CA SER A 37 -5.48 7.68 4.63
C SER A 37 -5.55 7.78 3.10
N ASN A 38 -4.42 7.91 2.42
CA ASN A 38 -4.31 7.91 0.95
C ASN A 38 -4.42 6.50 0.33
N ALA A 39 -4.23 5.45 1.11
CA ALA A 39 -4.38 4.07 0.67
C ALA A 39 -5.71 3.53 1.18
N GLY A 40 -6.60 3.15 0.29
CA GLY A 40 -7.85 2.47 0.64
C GLY A 40 -7.90 1.09 0.00
N HIS A 41 -8.45 0.12 0.70
CA HIS A 41 -8.74 -1.19 0.15
C HIS A 41 -10.10 -1.68 0.61
N THR A 42 -10.72 -2.50 -0.21
CA THR A 42 -11.98 -3.16 0.14
C THR A 42 -11.67 -4.60 0.52
N VAL A 43 -12.19 -5.00 1.66
CA VAL A 43 -12.18 -6.39 2.14
C VAL A 43 -13.61 -6.91 2.09
N VAL A 44 -13.83 -8.09 1.53
CA VAL A 44 -15.16 -8.71 1.45
C VAL A 44 -15.22 -9.85 2.46
N VAL A 45 -16.08 -9.72 3.48
CA VAL A 45 -16.32 -10.75 4.48
C VAL A 45 -17.80 -11.12 4.44
N ASP A 46 -18.09 -12.40 4.22
CA ASP A 46 -19.47 -12.95 4.15
C ASP A 46 -20.38 -12.17 3.20
N GLY A 47 -19.83 -11.73 2.05
CA GLY A 47 -20.55 -10.95 1.04
C GLY A 47 -20.76 -9.47 1.38
N VAL A 48 -20.18 -8.98 2.47
CA VAL A 48 -20.25 -7.58 2.91
C VAL A 48 -18.92 -6.88 2.64
N ASP A 49 -19.01 -5.72 1.98
CA ASP A 49 -17.84 -4.88 1.67
C ASP A 49 -17.46 -4.00 2.85
N TYR A 50 -16.20 -4.08 3.26
CA TYR A 50 -15.58 -3.20 4.24
C TYR A 50 -14.50 -2.35 3.55
N LYS A 51 -14.72 -1.05 3.51
CA LYS A 51 -13.76 -0.09 2.92
C LYS A 51 -12.88 0.45 4.02
N LEU A 52 -11.64 -0.01 4.08
CA LEU A 52 -10.65 0.38 5.09
C LEU A 52 -9.60 1.32 4.47
N ARG A 53 -9.17 2.31 5.24
CA ARG A 53 -8.14 3.30 4.84
C ARG A 53 -6.95 3.29 5.80
N LEU A 54 -7.17 3.62 7.08
CA LEU A 54 -6.16 3.59 8.14
C LEU A 54 -6.22 2.28 8.93
N MET A 55 -7.43 1.76 9.11
CA MET A 55 -7.66 0.57 9.93
C MET A 55 -6.98 -0.65 9.30
N PRO A 56 -6.18 -1.42 10.07
CA PRO A 56 -5.64 -2.70 9.62
C PRO A 56 -6.74 -3.74 9.34
N SER A 57 -6.53 -4.60 8.34
CA SER A 57 -7.51 -5.61 7.93
C SER A 57 -7.88 -6.60 9.05
N GLY A 58 -7.02 -6.79 10.03
CA GLY A 58 -7.23 -7.64 11.19
C GLY A 58 -8.46 -7.29 12.04
N ILE A 59 -8.97 -6.05 11.93
CA ILE A 59 -10.13 -5.57 12.70
C ILE A 59 -11.39 -6.41 12.46
N LEU A 60 -11.47 -7.08 11.31
CA LEU A 60 -12.60 -7.93 10.95
C LEU A 60 -12.55 -9.31 11.63
N PHE A 61 -11.47 -9.63 12.36
CA PHE A 61 -11.29 -10.89 13.08
C PHE A 61 -11.30 -10.66 14.59
N LYS A 62 -12.23 -11.32 15.26
CA LYS A 62 -12.43 -11.17 16.71
C LYS A 62 -11.16 -11.56 17.49
N GLY A 63 -10.73 -10.64 18.37
CA GLY A 63 -9.57 -10.85 19.25
C GLY A 63 -8.22 -10.53 18.60
N SER A 64 -8.19 -10.09 17.33
CA SER A 64 -6.97 -9.62 16.67
C SER A 64 -6.58 -8.23 17.18
N HIS A 65 -5.29 -8.02 17.44
CA HIS A 65 -4.76 -6.69 17.67
C HIS A 65 -4.52 -5.98 16.33
N CYS A 66 -4.98 -4.74 16.23
CA CYS A 66 -4.89 -3.88 15.04
C CYS A 66 -4.01 -2.68 15.35
N VAL A 67 -2.75 -2.74 14.93
CA VAL A 67 -1.73 -1.75 15.30
C VAL A 67 -1.53 -0.73 14.19
N ILE A 68 -1.67 0.55 14.53
CA ILE A 68 -1.21 1.69 13.73
C ILE A 68 0.20 2.03 14.17
N GLY A 69 1.19 1.71 13.35
CA GLY A 69 2.61 1.92 13.64
C GLY A 69 3.03 3.40 13.58
N ASN A 70 4.22 3.67 14.09
CA ASN A 70 4.76 5.04 14.14
C ASN A 70 5.07 5.65 12.77
N GLY A 71 5.23 4.83 11.73
CA GLY A 71 5.47 5.30 10.36
C GLY A 71 4.21 5.71 9.61
N VAL A 72 3.02 5.56 10.20
CA VAL A 72 1.76 6.00 9.59
C VAL A 72 1.56 7.50 9.80
N ALA A 73 1.24 8.22 8.72
CA ALA A 73 0.73 9.59 8.80
C ALA A 73 -0.73 9.52 9.28
N PHE A 74 -0.91 9.73 10.58
CA PHE A 74 -2.13 9.44 11.30
C PHE A 74 -3.13 10.60 11.22
N ASN A 75 -4.27 10.37 10.55
CA ASN A 75 -5.36 11.34 10.49
C ASN A 75 -6.46 10.95 11.50
N PRO A 76 -6.63 11.67 12.62
CA PRO A 76 -7.57 11.32 13.67
C PRO A 76 -9.02 11.40 13.22
N LYS A 77 -9.37 12.35 12.36
CA LYS A 77 -10.72 12.50 11.79
C LYS A 77 -11.11 11.28 10.97
N VAL A 78 -10.22 10.85 10.08
CA VAL A 78 -10.47 9.67 9.23
C VAL A 78 -10.52 8.41 10.08
N MET A 79 -9.63 8.26 11.06
CA MET A 79 -9.64 7.11 11.98
C MET A 79 -10.96 6.99 12.73
N LEU A 80 -11.47 8.08 13.29
CA LEU A 80 -12.74 8.08 14.02
C LEU A 80 -13.93 7.77 13.10
N GLN A 81 -13.93 8.29 11.87
CA GLN A 81 -14.96 7.96 10.87
C GLN A 81 -14.98 6.45 10.55
N GLU A 82 -13.81 5.84 10.39
CA GLU A 82 -13.72 4.39 10.18
C GLU A 82 -14.18 3.61 11.41
N MET A 83 -13.77 4.02 12.61
CA MET A 83 -14.18 3.41 13.88
C MET A 83 -15.70 3.46 14.06
N ASP A 84 -16.32 4.61 13.83
CA ASP A 84 -17.77 4.79 13.97
C ASP A 84 -18.51 3.88 12.97
N ASN A 85 -18.08 3.85 11.71
CA ASN A 85 -18.68 3.00 10.68
C ASN A 85 -18.55 1.49 11.01
N LEU A 86 -17.42 1.07 11.56
CA LEU A 86 -17.20 -0.32 11.97
C LEU A 86 -18.02 -0.68 13.21
N ALA A 87 -18.11 0.23 14.19
CA ALA A 87 -18.93 0.04 15.40
C ALA A 87 -20.42 -0.08 15.08
N GLU A 88 -20.94 0.73 14.15
CA GLU A 88 -22.33 0.64 13.67
C GLU A 88 -22.65 -0.72 13.02
N ARG A 89 -21.63 -1.39 12.49
CA ARG A 89 -21.72 -2.75 11.91
C ARG A 89 -21.44 -3.85 12.92
N GLY A 90 -21.29 -3.51 14.21
CA GLY A 90 -21.07 -4.48 15.30
C GLY A 90 -19.65 -5.05 15.38
N ILE A 91 -18.66 -4.41 14.74
CA ILE A 91 -17.25 -4.83 14.83
C ILE A 91 -16.67 -4.40 16.19
N ASP A 92 -15.96 -5.31 16.84
CA ASP A 92 -15.25 -5.04 18.10
C ASP A 92 -13.98 -4.21 17.85
N LEU A 93 -13.94 -3.02 18.45
CA LEU A 93 -12.82 -2.09 18.33
C LEU A 93 -11.79 -2.21 19.46
N SER A 94 -11.99 -3.10 20.42
CA SER A 94 -11.13 -3.22 21.63
C SER A 94 -9.68 -3.60 21.29
N GLY A 95 -9.44 -4.24 20.13
CA GLY A 95 -8.13 -4.63 19.62
C GLY A 95 -7.28 -3.50 19.03
N ILE A 96 -7.83 -2.30 18.85
CA ILE A 96 -7.09 -1.18 18.24
C ILE A 96 -5.95 -0.70 19.14
N ARG A 97 -4.78 -0.47 18.55
CA ARG A 97 -3.58 0.09 19.19
C ARG A 97 -2.96 1.15 18.27
N ILE A 98 -2.81 2.37 18.79
CA ILE A 98 -2.26 3.50 18.01
C ILE A 98 -0.93 3.89 18.62
N SER A 99 0.11 3.95 17.79
CA SER A 99 1.44 4.35 18.23
C SER A 99 1.44 5.78 18.77
N ASN A 100 1.91 5.95 20.00
CA ASN A 100 2.17 7.24 20.59
C ASN A 100 3.20 8.09 19.83
N ARG A 101 3.99 7.46 18.90
CA ARG A 101 5.02 8.11 18.08
C ARG A 101 4.57 8.41 16.66
N ALA A 102 3.36 8.03 16.23
CA ALA A 102 2.86 8.34 14.89
C ALA A 102 2.72 9.85 14.69
N GLN A 103 2.94 10.32 13.44
CA GLN A 103 2.83 11.73 13.09
C GLN A 103 1.37 12.09 12.81
N LEU A 104 0.91 13.18 13.36
CA LEU A 104 -0.46 13.67 13.22
C LEU A 104 -0.63 14.41 11.89
N VAL A 105 -1.64 14.01 11.12
CA VAL A 105 -2.12 14.80 9.98
C VAL A 105 -3.12 15.84 10.48
N LEU A 106 -2.88 17.09 10.13
CA LEU A 106 -3.68 18.26 10.50
C LEU A 106 -4.28 18.92 9.25
N PRO A 107 -5.33 19.76 9.38
CA PRO A 107 -6.00 20.39 8.24
C PRO A 107 -5.06 21.14 7.30
N TYR A 108 -4.07 21.83 7.84
CA TYR A 108 -3.08 22.53 7.02
C TYR A 108 -2.24 21.59 6.12
N HIS A 109 -2.00 20.33 6.54
CA HIS A 109 -1.32 19.36 5.69
C HIS A 109 -2.16 19.02 4.44
N CYS A 110 -3.45 18.77 4.62
CA CYS A 110 -4.36 18.47 3.51
C CYS A 110 -4.48 19.66 2.54
N LEU A 111 -4.62 20.86 3.10
CA LEU A 111 -4.72 22.10 2.31
C LEU A 111 -3.44 22.38 1.53
N MET A 112 -2.28 22.24 2.17
CA MET A 112 -0.97 22.45 1.51
C MET A 112 -0.70 21.41 0.43
N ASP A 113 -1.10 20.14 0.64
CA ASP A 113 -1.01 19.06 -0.36
C ASP A 113 -1.81 19.42 -1.62
N GLN A 114 -3.05 19.90 -1.44
CA GLN A 114 -3.90 20.33 -2.54
C GLN A 114 -3.30 21.54 -3.27
N LEU A 115 -3.00 22.61 -2.55
CA LEU A 115 -2.53 23.86 -3.15
C LEU A 115 -1.18 23.69 -3.85
N ALA A 116 -0.27 22.90 -3.28
CA ALA A 116 1.02 22.62 -3.89
C ALA A 116 0.89 21.80 -5.19
N ASP A 117 -0.02 20.81 -5.24
CA ASP A 117 -0.26 20.05 -6.46
C ASP A 117 -0.92 20.90 -7.55
N GLU A 118 -1.90 21.73 -7.17
CA GLU A 118 -2.55 22.69 -8.08
C GLU A 118 -1.55 23.70 -8.67
N ALA A 119 -0.64 24.24 -7.86
CA ALA A 119 0.37 25.20 -8.28
C ALA A 119 1.38 24.64 -9.31
N ARG A 120 1.56 23.31 -9.35
CA ARG A 120 2.42 22.64 -10.35
C ARG A 120 1.83 22.64 -11.77
N GLY A 121 0.56 22.96 -11.94
CA GLY A 121 -0.11 23.04 -13.23
C GLY A 121 0.00 21.72 -14.02
N LYS A 122 0.67 21.76 -15.19
CA LYS A 122 0.87 20.57 -16.04
C LYS A 122 1.80 19.50 -15.44
N ASN A 123 2.60 19.86 -14.44
CA ASN A 123 3.55 18.98 -13.78
C ASN A 123 2.99 18.41 -12.47
N LYS A 124 1.68 18.30 -12.34
CA LYS A 124 1.03 17.69 -11.17
C LYS A 124 1.54 16.28 -10.93
N VAL A 125 1.74 15.95 -9.66
CA VAL A 125 2.01 14.57 -9.23
C VAL A 125 0.71 13.77 -9.19
N GLY A 126 -0.42 14.46 -9.01
CA GLY A 126 -1.75 13.86 -8.88
C GLY A 126 -1.95 13.25 -7.50
N THR A 127 -1.65 14.03 -6.46
CA THR A 127 -1.80 13.59 -5.07
C THR A 127 -3.24 13.30 -4.70
N THR A 128 -3.44 12.60 -3.58
CA THR A 128 -4.78 12.28 -3.06
C THR A 128 -5.35 13.38 -2.16
N HIS A 129 -4.63 14.48 -1.96
CA HIS A 129 -4.96 15.61 -1.08
C HIS A 129 -5.22 15.20 0.39
N ASN A 130 -4.61 14.10 0.84
CA ASN A 130 -4.75 13.60 2.21
C ASN A 130 -3.65 14.14 3.15
N GLY A 131 -2.79 15.03 2.70
CA GLY A 131 -1.76 15.67 3.51
C GLY A 131 -0.59 14.77 3.91
N ILE A 132 -0.42 13.63 3.25
CA ILE A 132 0.58 12.62 3.64
C ILE A 132 1.99 13.16 3.42
N GLY A 133 2.28 13.69 2.22
CA GLY A 133 3.57 14.31 1.90
C GLY A 133 3.94 15.45 2.86
N PRO A 134 3.10 16.48 3.00
CA PRO A 134 3.34 17.57 3.95
C PRO A 134 3.51 17.12 5.41
N CYS A 135 2.81 16.09 5.86
CA CYS A 135 2.98 15.51 7.20
C CYS A 135 4.39 14.93 7.39
N TYR A 136 4.90 14.18 6.42
CA TYR A 136 6.27 13.66 6.46
C TYR A 136 7.33 14.78 6.34
N VAL A 137 7.07 15.82 5.53
CA VAL A 137 7.95 17.01 5.47
C VAL A 137 8.05 17.67 6.84
N ASP A 138 6.96 17.85 7.56
CA ASP A 138 6.98 18.41 8.90
C ASP A 138 7.72 17.52 9.90
N ARG A 139 7.58 16.19 9.79
CA ARG A 139 8.38 15.24 10.57
C ARG A 139 9.88 15.46 10.33
N ASP A 140 10.31 15.55 9.06
CA ASP A 140 11.70 15.64 8.68
C ASP A 140 12.28 17.04 9.00
N ASN A 141 11.44 18.08 8.97
CA ASN A 141 11.74 19.42 9.50
C ASN A 141 11.75 19.47 11.02
N ARG A 142 11.33 18.38 11.70
CA ARG A 142 11.29 18.30 13.18
C ARG A 142 10.30 19.25 13.85
N ILE A 143 9.24 19.63 13.13
CA ILE A 143 8.12 20.42 13.65
C ILE A 143 6.81 19.60 13.72
N GLY A 144 6.83 18.33 13.24
CA GLY A 144 5.68 17.44 13.28
C GLY A 144 5.16 17.21 14.71
N ILE A 145 3.84 17.08 14.85
CA ILE A 145 3.17 16.76 16.11
C ILE A 145 2.95 15.26 16.20
N ARG A 146 3.40 14.63 17.26
CA ARG A 146 3.19 13.19 17.50
C ARG A 146 1.87 12.94 18.22
N VAL A 147 1.39 11.70 18.15
CA VAL A 147 0.18 11.29 18.84
C VAL A 147 0.31 11.46 20.37
N CYS A 148 1.51 11.23 20.97
CA CYS A 148 1.73 11.49 22.38
C CYS A 148 1.52 12.98 22.76
N ASP A 149 1.98 13.90 21.90
CA ASP A 149 1.80 15.34 22.09
C ASP A 149 0.31 15.73 21.87
N PHE A 150 -0.34 15.10 20.91
CA PHE A 150 -1.75 15.32 20.56
C PHE A 150 -2.71 14.94 21.69
N ILE A 151 -2.46 13.84 22.40
CA ILE A 151 -3.31 13.46 23.54
C ILE A 151 -3.05 14.25 24.82
N ASP A 152 -1.96 15.02 24.89
CA ASP A 152 -1.69 16.02 25.93
C ASP A 152 -2.20 17.38 25.44
N LYS A 153 -3.33 17.83 25.99
CA LYS A 153 -4.03 19.03 25.51
C LYS A 153 -3.19 20.32 25.63
N GLU A 154 -2.34 20.41 26.65
CA GLU A 154 -1.50 21.60 26.86
C GLU A 154 -0.36 21.62 25.84
N GLU A 155 0.32 20.49 25.67
CA GLU A 155 1.41 20.36 24.68
C GLU A 155 0.87 20.48 23.26
N PHE A 156 -0.30 19.90 22.96
CA PHE A 156 -0.96 20.03 21.66
C PHE A 156 -1.30 21.49 21.35
N ALA A 157 -1.93 22.20 22.26
CA ALA A 157 -2.29 23.63 22.09
C ALA A 157 -1.06 24.48 21.77
N LYS A 158 0.05 24.27 22.51
CA LYS A 158 1.31 24.97 22.31
C LYS A 158 1.89 24.69 20.93
N ARG A 159 2.08 23.40 20.56
CA ARG A 159 2.67 23.00 19.28
C ARG A 159 1.80 23.41 18.08
N LEU A 160 0.48 23.27 18.20
CA LEU A 160 -0.46 23.72 17.17
C LEU A 160 -0.31 25.22 16.91
N LYS A 161 -0.22 26.03 17.96
CA LYS A 161 -0.08 27.48 17.85
C LYS A 161 1.21 27.87 17.13
N GLU A 162 2.33 27.24 17.51
CA GLU A 162 3.64 27.47 16.90
C GLU A 162 3.64 27.06 15.40
N ASN A 163 3.15 25.87 15.09
CA ASN A 163 3.12 25.36 13.73
C ASN A 163 2.14 26.14 12.85
N LEU A 164 0.97 26.47 13.37
CA LEU A 164 -0.06 27.17 12.59
C LEU A 164 0.40 28.60 12.23
N ALA A 165 1.17 29.25 13.08
CA ALA A 165 1.76 30.56 12.76
C ALA A 165 2.70 30.47 11.54
N ILE A 166 3.50 29.39 11.44
CA ILE A 166 4.38 29.13 10.29
C ILE A 166 3.52 28.81 9.07
N LYS A 167 2.60 27.84 9.18
CA LYS A 167 1.79 27.35 8.07
C LYS A 167 0.84 28.42 7.50
N ASN A 168 0.22 29.24 8.35
CA ASN A 168 -0.61 30.35 7.89
C ASN A 168 0.20 31.40 7.12
N ARG A 169 1.46 31.64 7.53
CA ARG A 169 2.37 32.51 6.76
C ARG A 169 2.71 31.90 5.39
N GLU A 170 3.01 30.61 5.33
CA GLU A 170 3.27 29.89 4.06
C GLU A 170 2.02 29.92 3.16
N LEU A 171 0.84 29.60 3.68
CA LEU A 171 -0.44 29.63 2.95
C LEU A 171 -0.72 30.99 2.34
N LYS A 172 -0.51 32.07 3.11
CA LYS A 172 -0.72 33.43 2.63
C LYS A 172 0.31 33.87 1.59
N LEU A 173 1.60 33.62 1.84
CA LEU A 173 2.66 34.12 0.98
C LEU A 173 2.82 33.32 -0.32
N LEU A 174 2.65 32.00 -0.29
CA LEU A 174 2.85 31.14 -1.44
C LEU A 174 1.59 30.94 -2.28
N TYR A 175 0.43 30.91 -1.62
CA TYR A 175 -0.83 30.53 -2.28
C TYR A 175 -1.92 31.60 -2.20
N GLY A 176 -1.71 32.72 -1.48
CA GLY A 176 -2.72 33.75 -1.29
C GLY A 176 -3.95 33.28 -0.50
N HIS A 177 -3.82 32.16 0.23
CA HIS A 177 -4.91 31.58 1.00
C HIS A 177 -5.09 32.28 2.34
N GLU A 178 -6.35 32.41 2.79
CA GLU A 178 -6.63 32.95 4.12
C GLU A 178 -6.11 32.03 5.23
N PRO A 179 -5.71 32.59 6.37
CA PRO A 179 -5.25 31.83 7.52
C PRO A 179 -6.30 30.85 8.02
N LEU A 180 -5.86 29.67 8.47
CA LEU A 180 -6.69 28.71 9.20
C LEU A 180 -6.86 29.20 10.65
N ASP A 181 -8.05 28.99 11.21
CA ASP A 181 -8.38 29.38 12.58
C ASP A 181 -7.79 28.39 13.60
N TYR A 182 -7.11 28.95 14.59
CA TYR A 182 -6.48 28.17 15.66
C TYR A 182 -7.49 27.55 16.63
N GLU A 183 -8.49 28.33 17.05
CA GLU A 183 -9.45 27.88 18.06
C GLU A 183 -10.36 26.78 17.51
N GLU A 184 -10.78 26.91 16.24
CA GLU A 184 -11.57 25.89 15.57
C GLU A 184 -10.83 24.55 15.49
N ILE A 185 -9.55 24.56 15.06
CA ILE A 185 -8.73 23.35 14.97
C ILE A 185 -8.48 22.77 16.36
N LEU A 186 -8.18 23.62 17.34
CA LEU A 186 -7.89 23.18 18.71
C LEU A 186 -9.09 22.49 19.34
N GLU A 187 -10.29 23.06 19.20
CA GLU A 187 -11.53 22.50 19.76
C GLU A 187 -11.86 21.15 19.10
N GLU A 188 -11.87 21.10 17.74
CA GLU A 188 -12.15 19.89 16.99
C GLU A 188 -11.19 18.75 17.36
N TYR A 189 -9.88 19.03 17.38
CA TYR A 189 -8.86 18.03 17.62
C TYR A 189 -8.76 17.59 19.08
N ASN A 190 -9.07 18.46 20.05
CA ASN A 190 -9.21 18.04 21.44
C ASN A 190 -10.35 17.04 21.63
N GLY A 191 -11.46 17.21 20.90
CA GLY A 191 -12.55 16.24 20.89
C GLY A 191 -12.10 14.88 20.32
N TYR A 192 -11.29 14.89 19.29
CA TYR A 192 -10.71 13.65 18.72
C TYR A 192 -9.72 13.00 19.68
N ALA A 193 -8.88 13.79 20.39
CA ALA A 193 -7.91 13.30 21.36
C ALA A 193 -8.60 12.54 22.51
N ASP A 194 -9.70 13.07 23.04
CA ASP A 194 -10.45 12.43 24.12
C ASP A 194 -10.99 11.05 23.71
N ARG A 195 -11.48 10.91 22.47
CA ARG A 195 -12.00 9.65 21.94
C ARG A 195 -10.89 8.62 21.63
N LEU A 196 -9.73 9.09 21.17
CA LEU A 196 -8.64 8.21 20.72
C LEU A 196 -7.68 7.83 21.84
N ARG A 197 -7.61 8.60 22.93
CA ARG A 197 -6.73 8.36 24.10
C ARG A 197 -6.72 6.92 24.60
N PRO A 198 -7.86 6.20 24.74
CA PRO A 198 -7.87 4.82 25.24
C PRO A 198 -7.12 3.81 24.34
N TYR A 199 -6.91 4.14 23.08
CA TYR A 199 -6.27 3.27 22.07
C TYR A 199 -4.78 3.56 21.90
N VAL A 200 -4.27 4.67 22.49
CA VAL A 200 -2.86 5.08 22.31
C VAL A 200 -1.96 4.34 23.29
N CYS A 201 -0.89 3.75 22.77
CA CYS A 201 0.10 3.03 23.57
C CYS A 201 1.50 3.11 22.97
N ASP A 202 2.51 2.59 23.68
CA ASP A 202 3.83 2.31 23.14
C ASP A 202 3.78 1.01 22.30
N THR A 203 3.57 1.16 21.01
CA THR A 203 3.47 0.01 20.09
C THR A 203 4.79 -0.72 19.90
N ILE A 204 5.93 -0.09 20.18
CA ILE A 204 7.25 -0.75 20.08
C ILE A 204 7.37 -1.79 21.21
N ALA A 205 7.06 -1.41 22.44
CA ALA A 205 7.04 -2.32 23.57
C ALA A 205 6.02 -3.46 23.36
N LEU A 206 4.80 -3.11 22.91
CA LEU A 206 3.76 -4.09 22.61
C LEU A 206 4.23 -5.14 21.59
N LEU A 207 4.78 -4.69 20.45
CA LEU A 207 5.22 -5.62 19.40
C LEU A 207 6.42 -6.48 19.84
N ASP A 208 7.33 -5.94 20.62
CA ASP A 208 8.44 -6.72 21.18
C ASP A 208 7.95 -7.82 22.13
N GLU A 209 6.96 -7.50 22.98
CA GLU A 209 6.32 -8.48 23.88
C GLU A 209 5.58 -9.57 23.08
N GLU A 210 4.84 -9.20 22.06
CA GLU A 210 4.10 -10.15 21.22
C GLU A 210 5.04 -11.07 20.42
N ILE A 211 6.12 -10.53 19.86
CA ILE A 211 7.15 -11.30 19.18
C ILE A 211 7.81 -12.29 20.16
N LYS A 212 8.16 -11.86 21.37
CA LYS A 212 8.72 -12.74 22.41
C LYS A 212 7.74 -13.82 22.86
N ALA A 213 6.44 -13.52 22.86
CA ALA A 213 5.39 -14.49 23.17
C ALA A 213 5.14 -15.48 22.02
N GLY A 214 5.78 -15.30 20.86
CA GLY A 214 5.65 -16.19 19.70
C GLY A 214 4.34 -15.99 18.93
N ARG A 215 3.68 -14.83 19.08
CA ARG A 215 2.44 -14.53 18.36
C ARG A 215 2.68 -14.39 16.86
N LYS A 216 1.66 -14.74 16.08
CA LYS A 216 1.63 -14.54 14.63
C LYS A 216 1.32 -13.08 14.30
N ILE A 217 2.27 -12.37 13.69
CA ILE A 217 2.16 -10.95 13.37
C ILE A 217 2.23 -10.75 11.87
N LEU A 218 1.25 -10.05 11.31
CA LEU A 218 1.18 -9.65 9.91
C LEU A 218 1.47 -8.16 9.78
N PHE A 219 2.53 -7.79 9.06
CA PHE A 219 2.80 -6.41 8.69
C PHE A 219 2.17 -6.12 7.32
N GLU A 220 1.16 -5.28 7.33
CA GLU A 220 0.38 -4.89 6.16
C GLU A 220 0.95 -3.63 5.53
N GLY A 221 1.60 -3.77 4.36
CA GLY A 221 2.07 -2.64 3.57
C GLY A 221 0.95 -2.00 2.74
N ALA A 222 1.01 -0.68 2.61
CA ALA A 222 0.23 0.09 1.66
C ALA A 222 1.09 0.43 0.43
N GLN A 223 0.47 0.77 -0.70
CA GLN A 223 1.14 1.08 -1.98
C GLN A 223 2.04 -0.09 -2.48
N ALA A 224 3.18 0.21 -3.13
CA ALA A 224 4.06 -0.80 -3.70
C ALA A 224 5.47 -0.26 -3.93
N THR A 225 6.41 -1.14 -4.27
CA THR A 225 7.84 -0.86 -4.43
C THR A 225 8.13 0.28 -5.38
N MET A 226 7.46 0.35 -6.54
CA MET A 226 7.71 1.41 -7.53
C MET A 226 7.16 2.78 -7.10
N LEU A 227 6.44 2.84 -5.98
CA LEU A 227 5.97 4.06 -5.32
C LEU A 227 6.79 4.42 -4.07
N ASP A 228 7.85 3.68 -3.75
CA ASP A 228 8.75 3.99 -2.64
C ASP A 228 9.46 5.33 -2.90
N ILE A 229 9.61 6.15 -1.84
CA ILE A 229 10.19 7.50 -1.95
C ILE A 229 11.64 7.49 -2.45
N ASP A 230 12.42 6.47 -2.08
CA ASP A 230 13.83 6.37 -2.44
C ASP A 230 14.08 5.47 -3.65
N TYR A 231 13.31 4.40 -3.77
CA TYR A 231 13.58 3.32 -4.74
C TYR A 231 12.58 3.27 -5.90
N GLY A 232 11.49 4.02 -5.80
CA GLY A 232 10.45 4.06 -6.83
C GLY A 232 10.76 5.01 -7.99
N THR A 233 9.72 5.26 -8.80
CA THR A 233 9.79 6.17 -9.97
C THR A 233 9.68 7.64 -9.55
N TYR A 234 10.61 8.11 -8.72
CA TYR A 234 10.66 9.50 -8.24
C TYR A 234 10.66 10.50 -9.40
N PRO A 235 9.84 11.59 -9.39
CA PRO A 235 9.03 12.08 -8.27
C PRO A 235 7.60 11.49 -8.18
N TYR A 236 7.22 10.56 -9.04
CA TYR A 236 5.89 9.94 -9.09
C TYR A 236 5.79 8.78 -8.10
N VAL A 237 5.87 9.10 -6.82
CA VAL A 237 5.97 8.17 -5.69
C VAL A 237 5.11 8.62 -4.51
N THR A 238 4.91 7.76 -3.51
CA THR A 238 4.41 8.14 -2.19
C THR A 238 5.56 8.71 -1.33
N ALA A 239 5.24 9.41 -0.25
CA ALA A 239 6.25 9.98 0.66
C ALA A 239 6.62 8.99 1.80
N SER A 240 6.55 7.69 1.55
CA SER A 240 6.81 6.64 2.55
C SER A 240 7.54 5.45 1.94
N HIS A 241 7.90 4.47 2.78
CA HIS A 241 8.62 3.25 2.38
C HIS A 241 7.71 2.01 2.40
N PRO A 242 7.07 1.65 1.25
CA PRO A 242 6.23 0.44 1.14
C PRO A 242 7.02 -0.87 1.05
N ILE A 243 8.33 -0.85 0.92
CA ILE A 243 9.19 -2.04 0.95
C ILE A 243 9.27 -2.66 2.35
N SER A 244 9.73 -3.91 2.47
CA SER A 244 9.83 -4.61 3.76
C SER A 244 10.70 -3.89 4.78
N GLY A 245 11.77 -3.21 4.32
CA GLY A 245 12.63 -2.37 5.16
C GLY A 245 11.89 -1.24 5.89
N GLY A 246 10.74 -0.81 5.36
CA GLY A 246 9.84 0.15 5.98
C GLY A 246 9.26 -0.31 7.32
N VAL A 247 9.19 -1.61 7.58
CA VAL A 247 8.70 -2.17 8.87
C VAL A 247 9.60 -1.76 10.02
N GLY A 248 10.91 -1.83 9.84
CA GLY A 248 11.88 -1.42 10.88
C GLY A 248 11.70 0.04 11.30
N ILE A 249 11.49 0.93 10.33
CA ILE A 249 11.29 2.36 10.57
C ILE A 249 9.86 2.65 11.08
N GLY A 250 8.86 1.99 10.49
CA GLY A 250 7.46 2.34 10.67
C GLY A 250 6.72 1.59 11.77
N ALA A 251 7.27 0.47 12.27
CA ALA A 251 6.72 -0.28 13.41
C ALA A 251 7.72 -0.42 14.57
N GLY A 252 9.00 -0.04 14.37
CA GLY A 252 10.04 -0.16 15.38
C GLY A 252 10.45 -1.60 15.65
N VAL A 253 10.31 -2.48 14.67
CA VAL A 253 10.68 -3.90 14.76
C VAL A 253 12.02 -4.13 14.08
N ALA A 254 12.95 -4.78 14.77
CA ALA A 254 14.27 -5.07 14.22
C ALA A 254 14.16 -5.99 12.98
N PRO A 255 14.92 -5.74 11.90
CA PRO A 255 14.85 -6.54 10.66
C PRO A 255 15.03 -8.06 10.89
N GLN A 256 15.86 -8.44 11.85
CA GLN A 256 16.12 -9.86 12.21
C GLN A 256 14.92 -10.57 12.86
N LYS A 257 13.85 -9.82 13.15
CA LYS A 257 12.59 -10.34 13.69
C LYS A 257 11.53 -10.56 12.63
N ILE A 258 11.85 -10.30 11.36
CA ILE A 258 11.00 -10.59 10.22
C ILE A 258 11.35 -11.98 9.70
N ASP A 259 10.41 -12.91 9.76
CA ASP A 259 10.63 -14.31 9.35
C ASP A 259 10.38 -14.52 7.85
N LYS A 260 9.33 -13.88 7.30
CA LYS A 260 8.93 -14.04 5.89
C LYS A 260 8.46 -12.73 5.28
N VAL A 261 8.71 -12.59 3.98
CA VAL A 261 8.19 -11.50 3.16
C VAL A 261 7.40 -12.07 1.98
N VAL A 262 6.14 -11.66 1.86
CA VAL A 262 5.25 -12.02 0.75
C VAL A 262 5.08 -10.81 -0.17
N GLY A 263 5.54 -10.95 -1.40
CA GLY A 263 5.38 -9.94 -2.45
C GLY A 263 4.09 -10.16 -3.23
N ILE A 264 3.22 -9.16 -3.28
CA ILE A 264 1.98 -9.25 -4.08
C ILE A 264 2.29 -8.83 -5.50
N VAL A 265 2.01 -9.73 -6.43
CA VAL A 265 2.22 -9.54 -7.87
C VAL A 265 0.88 -9.66 -8.57
N LYS A 266 0.42 -8.61 -9.22
CA LYS A 266 -0.70 -8.72 -10.17
C LYS A 266 -0.21 -9.40 -11.45
N ALA A 267 -0.96 -10.33 -12.00
CA ALA A 267 -0.60 -11.07 -13.20
C ALA A 267 -0.39 -10.20 -14.48
N TYR A 268 -0.73 -8.93 -14.40
CA TYR A 268 -0.45 -7.85 -15.35
C TYR A 268 -0.10 -6.57 -14.57
N CYS A 269 0.22 -5.47 -15.21
CA CYS A 269 0.53 -4.22 -14.52
C CYS A 269 -0.59 -3.20 -14.64
N THR A 270 -0.78 -2.42 -13.58
CA THR A 270 -1.60 -1.21 -13.60
C THR A 270 -0.86 -0.06 -12.94
N ARG A 271 -1.12 1.16 -13.38
CA ARG A 271 -0.60 2.37 -12.77
C ARG A 271 -1.67 3.45 -12.67
N VAL A 272 -1.72 4.11 -11.52
CA VAL A 272 -2.49 5.34 -11.32
C VAL A 272 -1.51 6.52 -11.34
N GLY A 273 -1.92 7.63 -11.97
CA GLY A 273 -1.10 8.84 -12.06
C GLY A 273 -0.05 8.81 -13.17
N GLU A 274 0.81 9.81 -13.10
CA GLU A 274 1.82 10.11 -14.13
C GLU A 274 3.09 9.27 -13.94
N GLY A 275 4.02 9.43 -14.89
CA GLY A 275 5.34 8.80 -14.86
C GLY A 275 5.47 7.62 -15.81
N PRO A 276 6.70 7.10 -16.01
CA PRO A 276 7.00 6.03 -16.95
C PRO A 276 6.32 4.71 -16.59
N PHE A 277 5.80 4.04 -17.60
CA PHE A 277 5.19 2.72 -17.49
C PHE A 277 5.61 1.88 -18.72
N PRO A 278 6.78 1.23 -18.67
CA PRO A 278 7.37 0.59 -19.85
C PRO A 278 6.49 -0.41 -20.58
N THR A 279 5.68 -1.17 -19.84
CA THR A 279 4.81 -2.22 -20.41
C THR A 279 3.40 -1.74 -20.73
N GLU A 280 3.13 -0.43 -20.63
CA GLU A 280 1.80 0.14 -20.91
C GLU A 280 1.29 -0.23 -22.31
N GLN A 281 0.01 -0.56 -22.40
CA GLN A 281 -0.66 -0.93 -23.63
C GLN A 281 -1.70 0.15 -23.99
N LEU A 282 -1.36 1.01 -24.94
CA LEU A 282 -2.24 2.06 -25.47
C LEU A 282 -3.01 1.56 -26.71
N ASN A 283 -3.61 0.37 -26.60
CA ASN A 283 -4.27 -0.34 -27.70
C ASN A 283 -5.41 -1.21 -27.14
N GLU A 284 -6.07 -2.00 -28.01
CA GLU A 284 -7.16 -2.91 -27.66
C GLU A 284 -6.80 -3.89 -26.52
N THR A 285 -5.55 -4.29 -26.39
CA THR A 285 -5.08 -5.14 -25.28
C THR A 285 -5.20 -4.40 -23.95
N GLY A 286 -4.76 -3.15 -23.89
CA GLY A 286 -4.86 -2.33 -22.69
C GLY A 286 -6.31 -2.06 -22.31
N ASP A 287 -7.16 -1.78 -23.30
CA ASP A 287 -8.59 -1.58 -23.09
C ASP A 287 -9.25 -2.86 -22.56
N LYS A 288 -8.94 -4.02 -23.15
CA LYS A 288 -9.43 -5.32 -22.70
C LYS A 288 -8.99 -5.63 -21.25
N LEU A 289 -7.71 -5.39 -20.89
CA LEU A 289 -7.23 -5.55 -19.49
C LEU A 289 -8.00 -4.66 -18.53
N ARG A 290 -8.31 -3.43 -18.93
CA ARG A 290 -9.06 -2.46 -18.11
C ARG A 290 -10.50 -2.90 -17.90
N GLU A 291 -11.19 -3.28 -18.98
CA GLU A 291 -12.59 -3.67 -18.92
C GLU A 291 -12.79 -4.99 -18.15
N VAL A 292 -12.08 -6.05 -18.52
CA VAL A 292 -12.17 -7.36 -17.87
C VAL A 292 -11.70 -7.29 -16.41
N GLY A 293 -10.64 -6.50 -16.15
CA GLY A 293 -10.09 -6.30 -14.82
C GLY A 293 -10.85 -5.28 -13.96
N HIS A 294 -11.84 -4.58 -14.52
CA HIS A 294 -12.53 -3.46 -13.85
C HIS A 294 -11.53 -2.46 -13.24
N GLU A 295 -10.51 -2.08 -14.05
CA GLU A 295 -9.41 -1.25 -13.59
C GLU A 295 -9.78 0.24 -13.60
N TYR A 296 -10.60 0.60 -12.60
CA TYR A 296 -11.05 1.97 -12.32
C TYR A 296 -10.78 2.34 -10.86
N GLY A 297 -10.50 3.61 -10.62
CA GLY A 297 -10.26 4.10 -9.26
C GLY A 297 -11.53 4.03 -8.41
N VAL A 298 -11.46 3.40 -7.25
CA VAL A 298 -12.60 3.18 -6.34
C VAL A 298 -13.26 4.51 -5.90
N VAL A 299 -12.47 5.56 -5.74
CA VAL A 299 -12.94 6.86 -5.26
C VAL A 299 -13.25 7.82 -6.41
N THR A 300 -12.41 7.83 -7.43
CA THR A 300 -12.46 8.83 -8.51
C THR A 300 -13.12 8.31 -9.79
N GLY A 301 -13.32 7.01 -9.93
CA GLY A 301 -13.80 6.38 -11.17
C GLY A 301 -12.82 6.51 -12.36
N ARG A 302 -11.63 7.08 -12.15
CA ARG A 302 -10.66 7.27 -13.25
C ARG A 302 -10.17 5.92 -13.76
N PRO A 303 -10.06 5.76 -15.10
CA PRO A 303 -9.47 4.56 -15.68
C PRO A 303 -8.00 4.46 -15.28
N ARG A 304 -7.57 3.26 -14.86
CA ARG A 304 -6.16 2.97 -14.62
C ARG A 304 -5.46 2.72 -15.95
N ARG A 305 -4.20 3.09 -16.03
CA ARG A 305 -3.28 2.68 -17.09
C ARG A 305 -3.00 1.20 -16.90
N THR A 306 -3.03 0.43 -17.99
CA THR A 306 -2.91 -1.03 -17.98
C THR A 306 -1.80 -1.47 -18.91
N GLY A 307 -1.10 -2.56 -18.56
CA GLY A 307 -0.02 -3.10 -19.35
C GLY A 307 0.29 -4.55 -19.01
N TRP A 308 1.15 -5.19 -19.81
CA TRP A 308 1.62 -6.54 -19.53
C TRP A 308 2.46 -6.59 -18.25
N LEU A 309 2.59 -7.78 -17.68
CA LEU A 309 3.46 -7.99 -16.51
C LEU A 309 4.89 -7.54 -16.81
N ASP A 310 5.44 -6.78 -15.90
CA ASP A 310 6.85 -6.36 -15.90
C ASP A 310 7.63 -7.15 -14.84
N ALA A 311 8.27 -8.24 -15.26
CA ALA A 311 9.03 -9.08 -14.36
C ALA A 311 10.33 -8.42 -13.86
N CYS A 312 10.84 -7.41 -14.58
CA CYS A 312 11.99 -6.62 -14.09
C CYS A 312 11.63 -5.87 -12.83
N VAL A 313 10.43 -5.28 -12.79
CA VAL A 313 9.89 -4.59 -11.60
C VAL A 313 9.72 -5.55 -10.44
N VAL A 314 9.17 -6.74 -10.68
CA VAL A 314 8.96 -7.75 -9.64
C VAL A 314 10.29 -8.26 -9.08
N ARG A 315 11.28 -8.52 -9.96
CA ARG A 315 12.64 -8.91 -9.55
C ARG A 315 13.30 -7.82 -8.70
N TYR A 316 13.19 -6.56 -9.11
CA TYR A 316 13.69 -5.43 -8.35
C TYR A 316 13.05 -5.32 -6.96
N ALA A 317 11.74 -5.51 -6.87
CA ALA A 317 11.04 -5.56 -5.59
C ALA A 317 11.56 -6.73 -4.71
N GLY A 318 11.84 -7.87 -5.33
CA GLY A 318 12.46 -9.03 -4.66
C GLY A 318 13.80 -8.72 -4.02
N ILE A 319 14.66 -7.99 -4.74
CA ILE A 319 15.97 -7.55 -4.24
C ILE A 319 15.82 -6.60 -3.04
N LEU A 320 14.96 -5.58 -3.17
CA LEU A 320 14.78 -4.54 -2.15
C LEU A 320 14.11 -5.06 -0.87
N SER A 321 13.18 -5.98 -1.02
CA SER A 321 12.35 -6.45 0.09
C SER A 321 12.74 -7.83 0.61
N GLY A 322 13.64 -8.56 -0.06
CA GLY A 322 13.98 -9.93 0.31
C GLY A 322 12.76 -10.85 0.27
N ILE A 323 11.99 -10.81 -0.84
CA ILE A 323 10.73 -11.54 -0.95
C ILE A 323 11.00 -13.04 -1.01
N ASP A 324 10.42 -13.79 -0.07
CA ASP A 324 10.47 -15.25 -0.03
C ASP A 324 9.48 -15.88 -1.02
N TYR A 325 8.25 -15.35 -1.04
CA TYR A 325 7.17 -15.88 -1.86
C TYR A 325 6.39 -14.79 -2.59
N MET A 326 6.03 -15.08 -3.85
CA MET A 326 5.04 -14.29 -4.58
C MET A 326 3.63 -14.78 -4.25
N ALA A 327 2.72 -13.83 -4.04
CA ALA A 327 1.28 -14.04 -4.13
C ALA A 327 0.78 -13.40 -5.42
N VAL A 328 0.53 -14.23 -6.44
CA VAL A 328 0.05 -13.78 -7.75
C VAL A 328 -1.45 -13.58 -7.71
N THR A 329 -1.90 -12.38 -8.03
CA THR A 329 -3.31 -11.98 -8.02
C THR A 329 -3.84 -11.73 -9.42
N ARG A 330 -5.16 -11.76 -9.57
CA ARG A 330 -5.85 -11.38 -10.82
C ARG A 330 -5.45 -12.24 -12.02
N LEU A 331 -5.08 -13.50 -11.79
CA LEU A 331 -4.74 -14.43 -12.88
C LEU A 331 -5.95 -14.71 -13.77
N ASP A 332 -7.14 -14.77 -13.20
CA ASP A 332 -8.45 -14.93 -13.86
C ASP A 332 -8.73 -13.89 -14.94
N ILE A 333 -8.20 -12.68 -14.81
CA ILE A 333 -8.38 -11.61 -15.80
C ILE A 333 -7.76 -11.98 -17.16
N LEU A 334 -6.77 -12.85 -17.16
CA LEU A 334 -6.08 -13.30 -18.36
C LEU A 334 -6.77 -14.48 -19.08
N ASP A 335 -7.84 -15.03 -18.53
CA ASP A 335 -8.57 -16.21 -19.04
C ASP A 335 -9.00 -16.10 -20.52
N SER A 336 -9.38 -14.90 -20.95
CA SER A 336 -9.91 -14.65 -22.28
C SER A 336 -8.89 -14.26 -23.33
N PHE A 337 -7.60 -14.15 -22.98
CA PHE A 337 -6.55 -13.74 -23.90
C PHE A 337 -6.03 -14.92 -24.73
N ASP A 338 -5.74 -14.66 -26.01
CA ASP A 338 -5.12 -15.65 -26.91
C ASP A 338 -3.62 -15.75 -26.67
N GLU A 339 -2.99 -14.60 -26.45
CA GLU A 339 -1.58 -14.47 -26.11
C GLU A 339 -1.42 -13.58 -24.87
N ILE A 340 -0.48 -13.94 -24.02
CA ILE A 340 -0.09 -13.21 -22.81
C ILE A 340 1.40 -12.91 -22.91
N LYS A 341 1.79 -11.69 -22.57
CA LYS A 341 3.20 -11.29 -22.62
C LYS A 341 3.74 -10.95 -21.25
N MET A 342 5.03 -11.22 -21.04
CA MET A 342 5.79 -10.87 -19.85
C MET A 342 7.06 -10.14 -20.28
N CYS A 343 7.28 -8.94 -19.78
CA CYS A 343 8.52 -8.22 -19.97
C CYS A 343 9.60 -8.83 -19.07
N VAL A 344 10.67 -9.32 -19.66
CA VAL A 344 11.77 -10.01 -18.96
C VAL A 344 13.07 -9.20 -18.92
N ALA A 345 13.19 -8.19 -19.77
CA ALA A 345 14.30 -7.25 -19.85
C ALA A 345 13.85 -5.95 -20.55
N TYR A 346 14.69 -4.93 -20.53
CA TYR A 346 14.50 -3.73 -21.33
C TYR A 346 15.58 -3.61 -22.39
N LYS A 347 15.27 -2.92 -23.50
CA LYS A 347 16.25 -2.53 -24.50
C LYS A 347 16.35 -1.02 -24.53
N TYR A 348 17.56 -0.49 -24.44
CA TYR A 348 17.85 0.93 -24.51
C TYR A 348 19.07 1.20 -25.40
N LYS A 349 18.88 1.97 -26.47
CA LYS A 349 19.95 2.30 -27.45
C LYS A 349 20.72 1.09 -27.99
N GLY A 350 20.03 -0.04 -28.15
CA GLY A 350 20.60 -1.28 -28.66
C GLY A 350 21.16 -2.22 -27.60
N GLU A 351 21.31 -1.79 -26.36
CA GLU A 351 21.79 -2.61 -25.25
C GLU A 351 20.63 -3.20 -24.44
N ILE A 352 20.82 -4.40 -23.91
CA ILE A 352 19.87 -5.06 -23.01
C ILE A 352 20.17 -4.66 -21.56
N LEU A 353 19.15 -4.12 -20.90
CA LEU A 353 19.16 -3.81 -19.47
C LEU A 353 18.31 -4.84 -18.74
N ASN A 354 18.92 -5.55 -17.81
CA ASN A 354 18.19 -6.48 -16.93
C ASN A 354 17.63 -5.78 -15.69
N GLU A 355 18.17 -4.64 -15.35
CA GLU A 355 17.80 -3.86 -14.16
C GLU A 355 16.99 -2.62 -14.52
N ILE A 356 16.22 -2.12 -13.55
CA ILE A 356 15.44 -0.90 -13.73
C ILE A 356 16.39 0.30 -13.71
N PRO A 357 16.43 1.16 -14.76
CA PRO A 357 17.24 2.34 -14.74
C PRO A 357 16.70 3.38 -13.74
N ALA A 358 17.56 3.92 -12.89
CA ALA A 358 17.19 4.98 -11.94
C ALA A 358 16.76 6.28 -12.61
N SER A 359 17.25 6.55 -13.82
CA SER A 359 16.86 7.74 -14.59
C SER A 359 15.48 7.57 -15.20
N LEU A 360 14.52 8.42 -14.82
CA LEU A 360 13.17 8.42 -15.42
C LEU A 360 13.19 8.68 -16.92
N LYS A 361 14.14 9.50 -17.41
CA LYS A 361 14.32 9.73 -18.84
C LYS A 361 14.66 8.44 -19.56
N VAL A 362 15.60 7.66 -19.01
CA VAL A 362 15.96 6.35 -19.57
C VAL A 362 14.79 5.39 -19.47
N LEU A 363 14.13 5.32 -18.31
CA LEU A 363 12.96 4.44 -18.09
C LEU A 363 11.79 4.76 -19.03
N ALA A 364 11.62 6.01 -19.43
CA ALA A 364 10.60 6.42 -20.39
C ALA A 364 10.96 6.08 -21.86
N GLU A 365 12.25 5.86 -22.16
CA GLU A 365 12.75 5.57 -23.50
C GLU A 365 13.08 4.07 -23.71
N VAL A 366 12.98 3.23 -22.66
CA VAL A 366 13.24 1.80 -22.82
C VAL A 366 12.15 1.11 -23.65
N GLU A 367 12.55 0.11 -24.40
CA GLU A 367 11.66 -0.80 -25.10
C GLU A 367 11.56 -2.11 -24.29
N PRO A 368 10.36 -2.56 -23.88
CA PRO A 368 10.21 -3.83 -23.18
C PRO A 368 10.54 -5.02 -24.08
N VAL A 369 11.34 -5.95 -23.57
CA VAL A 369 11.63 -7.22 -24.22
C VAL A 369 10.65 -8.26 -23.67
N TYR A 370 9.78 -8.74 -24.55
CA TYR A 370 8.71 -9.65 -24.17
C TYR A 370 9.01 -11.11 -24.48
N GLU A 371 8.68 -11.99 -23.54
CA GLU A 371 8.35 -13.38 -23.82
C GLU A 371 6.83 -13.52 -24.00
N THR A 372 6.41 -14.33 -24.99
CA THR A 372 5.00 -14.54 -25.33
C THR A 372 4.56 -15.95 -24.93
N PHE A 373 3.42 -16.05 -24.29
CA PHE A 373 2.81 -17.29 -23.83
C PHE A 373 1.43 -17.47 -24.48
N PRO A 374 1.06 -18.69 -24.89
CA PRO A 374 -0.30 -18.94 -25.30
C PRO A 374 -1.24 -18.82 -24.12
N GLY A 375 -2.39 -18.20 -24.32
CA GLY A 375 -3.45 -18.12 -23.32
C GLY A 375 -4.05 -19.50 -23.00
N TRP A 376 -4.77 -19.59 -21.89
CA TRP A 376 -5.43 -20.85 -21.49
C TRP A 376 -6.90 -20.91 -21.86
N LYS A 377 -7.54 -19.83 -22.22
CA LYS A 377 -8.89 -19.71 -22.80
C LYS A 377 -9.97 -20.51 -22.05
N CYS A 378 -9.89 -20.53 -20.74
CA CYS A 378 -10.90 -21.16 -19.87
C CYS A 378 -10.99 -20.46 -18.53
N ASP A 379 -12.18 -20.53 -17.90
CA ASP A 379 -12.44 -19.99 -16.57
C ASP A 379 -11.70 -20.82 -15.51
N ILE A 380 -10.78 -20.17 -14.79
CA ILE A 380 -10.01 -20.77 -13.69
C ILE A 380 -10.59 -20.47 -12.30
N SER A 381 -11.65 -19.70 -12.19
CA SER A 381 -12.19 -19.21 -10.90
C SER A 381 -12.58 -20.34 -9.93
N LYS A 382 -12.91 -21.52 -10.46
CA LYS A 382 -13.31 -22.70 -9.66
C LYS A 382 -12.15 -23.61 -9.26
N ILE A 383 -10.94 -23.34 -9.75
CA ILE A 383 -9.77 -24.16 -9.44
C ILE A 383 -9.26 -23.83 -8.03
N ARG A 384 -8.92 -24.88 -7.27
CA ARG A 384 -8.46 -24.76 -5.87
C ARG A 384 -7.13 -25.46 -5.61
N LYS A 385 -6.55 -26.13 -6.61
CA LYS A 385 -5.23 -26.78 -6.54
C LYS A 385 -4.37 -26.35 -7.71
N TYR A 386 -3.09 -26.17 -7.46
CA TYR A 386 -2.12 -25.73 -8.48
C TYR A 386 -2.02 -26.74 -9.64
N GLU A 387 -2.10 -28.02 -9.32
CA GLU A 387 -2.02 -29.12 -10.29
C GLU A 387 -3.14 -29.07 -11.33
N ASP A 388 -4.32 -28.58 -10.93
CA ASP A 388 -5.52 -28.50 -11.76
C ASP A 388 -5.54 -27.27 -12.69
N LEU A 389 -4.59 -26.33 -12.51
CA LEU A 389 -4.46 -25.17 -13.40
C LEU A 389 -4.12 -25.63 -14.84
N PRO A 390 -4.61 -24.90 -15.85
CA PRO A 390 -4.22 -25.15 -17.23
C PRO A 390 -2.71 -25.13 -17.43
N GLU A 391 -2.19 -25.99 -18.30
CA GLU A 391 -0.74 -26.07 -18.54
C GLU A 391 -0.10 -24.73 -18.95
N ASN A 392 -0.82 -23.93 -19.76
CA ASN A 392 -0.33 -22.61 -20.16
C ASN A 392 -0.28 -21.62 -18.98
N ALA A 393 -1.23 -21.69 -18.05
CA ALA A 393 -1.21 -20.88 -16.83
C ALA A 393 -0.03 -21.30 -15.92
N LYS A 394 0.19 -22.60 -15.75
CA LYS A 394 1.35 -23.14 -15.00
C LYS A 394 2.67 -22.70 -15.61
N LYS A 395 2.81 -22.78 -16.96
CA LYS A 395 4.02 -22.32 -17.69
C LYS A 395 4.27 -20.82 -17.44
N TYR A 396 3.23 -20.00 -17.50
CA TYR A 396 3.33 -18.56 -17.24
C TYR A 396 3.81 -18.28 -15.81
N LEU A 397 3.20 -18.92 -14.81
CA LEU A 397 3.55 -18.79 -13.39
C LEU A 397 4.97 -19.31 -13.10
N THR A 398 5.33 -20.47 -13.63
CA THR A 398 6.67 -21.05 -13.48
C THR A 398 7.73 -20.12 -14.06
N ARG A 399 7.49 -19.61 -15.29
CA ARG A 399 8.43 -18.68 -15.92
C ARG A 399 8.57 -17.37 -15.17
N MET A 400 7.47 -16.87 -14.58
CA MET A 400 7.49 -15.70 -13.69
C MET A 400 8.42 -15.95 -12.50
N ALA A 401 8.31 -17.10 -11.83
CA ALA A 401 9.18 -17.46 -10.73
C ALA A 401 10.67 -17.58 -11.15
N GLU A 402 10.94 -18.18 -12.30
CA GLU A 402 12.30 -18.29 -12.84
C GLU A 402 12.93 -16.92 -13.14
N VAL A 403 12.20 -16.04 -13.84
CA VAL A 403 12.71 -14.72 -14.25
C VAL A 403 12.92 -13.81 -13.06
N THR A 404 12.04 -13.89 -12.07
CA THR A 404 12.11 -13.03 -10.87
C THR A 404 13.05 -13.58 -9.79
N GLY A 405 13.32 -14.90 -9.81
CA GLY A 405 14.06 -15.59 -8.76
C GLY A 405 13.29 -15.76 -7.44
N ILE A 406 11.96 -15.57 -7.45
CA ILE A 406 11.12 -15.60 -6.26
C ILE A 406 10.18 -16.80 -6.31
N GLY A 407 10.07 -17.55 -5.22
CA GLY A 407 9.19 -18.70 -5.11
C GLY A 407 7.70 -18.35 -5.23
N LEU A 408 6.91 -19.22 -5.86
CA LEU A 408 5.47 -19.06 -5.94
C LEU A 408 4.82 -19.58 -4.64
N GLY A 409 4.14 -18.71 -3.90
CA GLY A 409 3.52 -19.06 -2.62
C GLY A 409 2.00 -19.13 -2.67
N ILE A 410 1.36 -18.20 -3.36
CA ILE A 410 -0.10 -18.09 -3.44
C ILE A 410 -0.49 -17.70 -4.87
N VAL A 411 -1.62 -18.25 -5.35
CA VAL A 411 -2.25 -17.85 -6.62
C VAL A 411 -3.73 -17.55 -6.37
N SER A 412 -4.14 -16.33 -6.70
CA SER A 412 -5.54 -15.91 -6.67
C SER A 412 -6.17 -16.06 -8.05
N VAL A 413 -7.24 -16.82 -8.12
CA VAL A 413 -7.97 -17.19 -9.34
C VAL A 413 -9.35 -16.53 -9.44
N GLY A 414 -9.63 -15.53 -8.61
CA GLY A 414 -10.86 -14.76 -8.60
C GLY A 414 -10.92 -13.77 -7.43
N PRO A 415 -12.00 -12.98 -7.30
CA PRO A 415 -12.10 -11.92 -6.29
C PRO A 415 -12.35 -12.42 -4.86
N ASN A 416 -13.03 -13.59 -4.69
CA ASN A 416 -13.43 -14.08 -3.39
C ASN A 416 -12.28 -14.72 -2.63
N ARG A 417 -12.39 -14.73 -1.29
CA ARG A 417 -11.37 -15.29 -0.38
C ARG A 417 -11.05 -16.76 -0.68
N ASP A 418 -12.06 -17.58 -0.93
CA ASP A 418 -11.94 -19.00 -1.24
C ASP A 418 -11.36 -19.28 -2.64
N GLU A 419 -11.30 -18.29 -3.51
CA GLU A 419 -10.67 -18.38 -4.84
C GLU A 419 -9.16 -18.16 -4.75
N THR A 420 -8.53 -18.85 -3.79
CA THR A 420 -7.11 -18.73 -3.46
C THR A 420 -6.47 -20.11 -3.37
N ILE A 421 -5.42 -20.32 -4.16
CA ILE A 421 -4.60 -21.53 -4.17
C ILE A 421 -3.35 -21.24 -3.34
N VAL A 422 -3.14 -21.98 -2.25
CA VAL A 422 -1.95 -21.87 -1.41
C VAL A 422 -0.98 -22.98 -1.76
N ILE A 423 0.23 -22.61 -2.14
CA ILE A 423 1.31 -23.50 -2.55
C ILE A 423 2.32 -23.63 -1.40
N ALA A 424 2.79 -22.49 -0.87
CA ALA A 424 3.70 -22.46 0.27
C ALA A 424 2.91 -22.63 1.58
N LYS A 425 3.22 -23.69 2.33
CA LYS A 425 2.53 -24.03 3.60
C LYS A 425 3.20 -23.41 4.83
N ASP A 426 4.35 -22.76 4.66
CA ASP A 426 5.21 -22.24 5.71
C ASP A 426 5.25 -20.69 5.71
N ILE A 427 4.19 -20.04 5.27
CA ILE A 427 4.10 -18.58 5.29
C ILE A 427 3.95 -18.08 6.74
N PHE A 428 3.14 -18.77 7.57
CA PHE A 428 3.00 -18.56 9.01
C PHE A 428 3.39 -19.80 9.78
#